data_3f914fdce1a1a6f3554bac1819fd0d94
#
_entry.id   3f914fdce1a1a6f3554bac1819fd0d94
#
_cell.length_a   1.000
_cell.length_b   1.000
_cell.length_c   1.000
_cell.angle_alpha   90.00
_cell.angle_beta   90.00
_cell.angle_gamma   90.00
#
_symmetry.space_group_name_H-M   'P 1'
#
loop_
_entity.id
_entity.type
_entity.pdbx_description
1 polymer ?
#
loop_
_entity_poly.entity_id
_entity_poly.type
_entity_poly.pdbx_seq_one_letter_code
_entity_poly.pdbx_strand_id
1 'polypeptide(L)'
;MVSEQVDPRGDLVSVGLIATAHGIRGEIVVHPLTDDPERFNVGATVLVEAPGLPVSPRLILGSRMHQQRFLLLLEGVPDRTAAEALRGGRLCVREADLPALPPGQVWLHDLPGMTVESEEGEQIGAVHQVLETGEDRRLLVVRGPRGEALIPFVEQFVLSIDREARQIKVRLLEGLLP
;
A
#
# COMPACT_ATOMS: atom_id res chain seq x y z
N MET A 1 8.41 2.20 5.78
CA MET A 1 7.02 2.22 5.29
C MET A 1 7.06 2.17 3.78
N VAL A 2 6.66 1.06 3.19
CA VAL A 2 6.77 0.82 1.75
C VAL A 2 5.39 1.11 1.14
N SER A 3 5.36 1.85 0.04
CA SER A 3 4.11 2.24 -0.63
C SER A 3 3.44 1.01 -1.24
N GLU A 4 2.35 0.55 -0.66
CA GLU A 4 1.46 -0.41 -1.31
C GLU A 4 0.85 0.26 -2.55
N GLN A 5 1.16 -0.26 -3.73
CA GLN A 5 0.62 0.24 -5.00
C GLN A 5 -0.66 -0.53 -5.32
N VAL A 6 -1.78 0.18 -5.36
CA VAL A 6 -3.06 -0.37 -5.82
C VAL A 6 -3.06 -0.45 -7.34
N ASP A 7 -3.50 -1.61 -7.88
CA ASP A 7 -3.78 -1.78 -9.30
C ASP A 7 -4.93 -0.83 -9.70
N PRO A 8 -4.87 -0.15 -10.87
CA PRO A 8 -5.97 0.68 -11.38
C PRO A 8 -7.29 -0.08 -11.58
N ARG A 9 -7.32 -1.40 -11.44
CA ARG A 9 -8.54 -2.23 -11.39
C ARG A 9 -9.21 -2.28 -10.00
N GLY A 10 -8.61 -1.65 -8.97
CA GLY A 10 -9.28 -1.33 -7.72
C GLY A 10 -9.33 -2.41 -6.64
N ASP A 11 -9.00 -3.67 -6.96
CA ASP A 11 -9.24 -4.79 -6.04
C ASP A 11 -7.97 -5.47 -5.50
N LEU A 12 -6.78 -5.14 -6.04
CA LEU A 12 -5.52 -5.80 -5.68
C LEU A 12 -4.49 -4.83 -5.12
N VAL A 13 -3.96 -5.19 -3.97
CA VAL A 13 -2.89 -4.45 -3.30
C VAL A 13 -1.59 -5.23 -3.40
N SER A 14 -0.54 -4.63 -3.96
CA SER A 14 0.78 -5.23 -4.09
C SER A 14 1.49 -5.28 -2.75
N VAL A 15 1.83 -6.48 -2.27
CA VAL A 15 2.53 -6.71 -1.00
C VAL A 15 3.98 -7.14 -1.18
N GLY A 16 4.40 -7.47 -2.41
CA GLY A 16 5.79 -7.83 -2.70
C GLY A 16 6.13 -7.85 -4.19
N LEU A 17 7.38 -7.56 -4.52
CA LEU A 17 7.92 -7.65 -5.88
C LEU A 17 8.76 -8.91 -6.03
N ILE A 18 8.50 -9.69 -7.09
CA ILE A 18 9.27 -10.88 -7.43
C ILE A 18 10.53 -10.46 -8.19
N ALA A 19 11.68 -10.49 -7.53
CA ALA A 19 12.94 -10.04 -8.09
C ALA A 19 13.57 -11.06 -9.03
N THR A 20 13.68 -12.32 -8.58
CA THR A 20 14.35 -13.39 -9.33
C THR A 20 14.00 -14.76 -8.76
N ALA A 21 14.31 -15.83 -9.54
CA ALA A 21 14.32 -17.19 -9.03
C ALA A 21 15.54 -17.46 -8.15
N HIS A 22 15.42 -18.34 -7.16
CA HIS A 22 16.50 -18.78 -6.28
C HIS A 22 16.61 -20.31 -6.29
N GLY A 23 17.84 -20.80 -6.43
CA GLY A 23 18.11 -22.25 -6.42
C GLY A 23 17.42 -23.02 -7.56
N ILE A 24 17.18 -24.30 -7.33
CA ILE A 24 16.61 -25.22 -8.34
C ILE A 24 15.20 -25.70 -7.99
N ARG A 25 14.74 -25.41 -6.76
CA ARG A 25 13.47 -25.92 -6.20
C ARG A 25 12.27 -25.00 -6.45
N GLY A 26 12.40 -23.99 -7.32
CA GLY A 26 11.31 -23.06 -7.59
C GLY A 26 11.11 -21.96 -6.53
N GLU A 27 12.12 -21.71 -5.68
CA GLU A 27 12.07 -20.57 -4.76
C GLU A 27 12.16 -19.26 -5.53
N ILE A 28 11.38 -18.26 -5.10
CA ILE A 28 11.43 -16.88 -5.60
C ILE A 28 11.97 -15.94 -4.53
N VAL A 29 12.73 -14.94 -4.96
CA VAL A 29 13.17 -13.82 -4.10
C VAL A 29 12.15 -12.72 -4.20
N VAL A 30 11.62 -12.31 -3.07
CA VAL A 30 10.58 -11.26 -2.98
C VAL A 30 11.11 -10.09 -2.16
N HIS A 31 11.00 -8.88 -2.71
CA HIS A 31 11.15 -7.64 -1.98
C HIS A 31 9.79 -7.29 -1.36
N PRO A 32 9.69 -7.21 -0.02
CA PRO A 32 8.43 -6.83 0.61
C PRO A 32 8.07 -5.38 0.28
N LEU A 33 6.79 -5.16 0.01
CA LEU A 33 6.16 -3.85 -0.15
C LEU A 33 5.17 -3.57 0.99
N THR A 34 5.16 -4.42 2.00
CA THR A 34 4.29 -4.32 3.17
C THR A 34 5.12 -4.37 4.44
N ASP A 35 4.68 -3.68 5.48
CA ASP A 35 5.26 -3.74 6.83
C ASP A 35 4.77 -4.95 7.64
N ASP A 36 3.82 -5.73 7.07
CA ASP A 36 3.29 -6.94 7.69
C ASP A 36 3.98 -8.19 7.14
N PRO A 37 5.01 -8.73 7.84
CA PRO A 37 5.73 -9.91 7.40
C PRO A 37 4.90 -11.21 7.48
N GLU A 38 3.81 -11.22 8.26
CA GLU A 38 2.96 -12.40 8.43
C GLU A 38 2.25 -12.80 7.14
N ARG A 39 2.10 -11.87 6.22
CA ARG A 39 1.55 -12.11 4.87
C ARG A 39 2.36 -13.11 4.06
N PHE A 40 3.63 -13.31 4.41
CA PHE A 40 4.52 -14.27 3.75
C PHE A 40 4.72 -15.56 4.56
N ASN A 41 3.91 -15.79 5.58
CA ASN A 41 3.97 -17.03 6.38
C ASN A 41 3.52 -18.23 5.55
N VAL A 42 4.08 -19.39 5.88
CA VAL A 42 3.65 -20.67 5.31
C VAL A 42 2.17 -20.89 5.62
N GLY A 43 1.41 -21.29 4.59
CA GLY A 43 -0.04 -21.46 4.67
C GLY A 43 -0.84 -20.22 4.27
N ALA A 44 -0.22 -19.06 4.10
CA ALA A 44 -0.89 -17.88 3.54
C ALA A 44 -1.09 -18.05 2.04
N THR A 45 -2.18 -17.47 1.51
CA THR A 45 -2.47 -17.41 0.09
C THR A 45 -2.18 -16.01 -0.43
N VAL A 46 -1.42 -15.93 -1.51
CA VAL A 46 -1.13 -14.68 -2.23
C VAL A 46 -1.59 -14.79 -3.69
N LEU A 47 -1.96 -13.67 -4.27
CA LEU A 47 -2.26 -13.58 -5.70
C LEU A 47 -0.97 -13.24 -6.43
N VAL A 48 -0.60 -14.06 -7.40
CA VAL A 48 0.58 -13.82 -8.24
C VAL A 48 0.14 -13.16 -9.53
N GLU A 49 0.65 -11.95 -9.77
CA GLU A 49 0.54 -11.23 -11.02
C GLU A 49 1.91 -11.22 -11.69
N ALA A 50 2.05 -11.87 -12.84
CA ALA A 50 3.30 -11.93 -13.57
C ALA A 50 3.08 -11.60 -15.06
N PRO A 51 4.08 -11.05 -15.76
CA PRO A 51 3.97 -10.67 -17.15
C PRO A 51 3.55 -11.85 -18.03
N GLY A 52 2.47 -11.69 -18.81
CA GLY A 52 1.96 -12.71 -19.72
C GLY A 52 1.23 -13.88 -19.08
N LEU A 53 1.04 -13.86 -17.76
CA LEU A 53 0.29 -14.87 -17.03
C LEU A 53 -0.98 -14.28 -16.41
N PRO A 54 -2.07 -15.07 -16.32
CA PRO A 54 -3.25 -14.64 -15.60
C PRO A 54 -2.95 -14.54 -14.10
N VAL A 55 -3.56 -13.59 -13.44
CA VAL A 55 -3.51 -13.48 -11.96
C VAL A 55 -4.08 -14.76 -11.36
N SER A 56 -3.33 -15.40 -10.48
CA SER A 56 -3.72 -16.68 -9.89
C SER A 56 -3.35 -16.75 -8.41
N PRO A 57 -4.23 -17.34 -7.58
CA PRO A 57 -3.91 -17.59 -6.18
C PRO A 57 -2.84 -18.68 -6.06
N ARG A 58 -1.90 -18.49 -5.13
CA ARG A 58 -0.86 -19.45 -4.80
C ARG A 58 -0.71 -19.56 -3.29
N LEU A 59 -0.64 -20.80 -2.80
CA LEU A 59 -0.34 -21.07 -1.40
C LEU A 59 1.17 -20.96 -1.17
N ILE A 60 1.59 -20.35 -0.08
CA ILE A 60 2.98 -20.30 0.34
C ILE A 60 3.31 -21.61 1.07
N LEU A 61 4.16 -22.43 0.46
CA LEU A 61 4.59 -23.72 0.99
C LEU A 61 5.86 -23.62 1.82
N GLY A 62 6.66 -22.58 1.59
CA GLY A 62 7.90 -22.31 2.33
C GLY A 62 8.18 -20.81 2.35
N SER A 63 8.66 -20.32 3.47
CA SER A 63 9.01 -18.93 3.67
C SER A 63 10.23 -18.81 4.58
N ARG A 64 11.21 -18.04 4.17
CA ARG A 64 12.36 -17.67 5.00
C ARG A 64 12.85 -16.28 4.66
N MET A 65 13.29 -15.55 5.66
CA MET A 65 13.87 -14.23 5.46
C MET A 65 15.38 -14.34 5.23
N HIS A 66 15.90 -13.62 4.25
CA HIS A 66 17.33 -13.50 3.95
C HIS A 66 17.63 -12.07 3.48
N GLN A 67 18.47 -11.34 4.20
CA GLN A 67 18.89 -9.96 3.86
C GLN A 67 17.73 -9.03 3.52
N GLN A 68 16.73 -8.93 4.40
CA GLN A 68 15.52 -8.10 4.23
C GLN A 68 14.65 -8.48 3.01
N ARG A 69 14.84 -9.66 2.47
CA ARG A 69 14.04 -10.24 1.38
C ARG A 69 13.43 -11.55 1.84
N PHE A 70 12.31 -11.91 1.27
CA PHE A 70 11.72 -13.22 1.49
C PHE A 70 12.14 -14.18 0.36
N LEU A 71 12.50 -15.39 0.74
CA LEU A 71 12.62 -16.53 -0.15
C LEU A 71 11.36 -17.37 0.04
N LEU A 72 10.51 -17.41 -0.99
CA LEU A 72 9.22 -18.08 -0.92
C LEU A 72 9.19 -19.27 -1.89
N LEU A 73 8.60 -20.36 -1.42
CA LEU A 73 8.21 -21.49 -2.24
C LEU A 73 6.69 -21.44 -2.40
N LEU A 74 6.23 -21.36 -3.64
CA LEU A 74 4.81 -21.25 -3.95
C LEU A 74 4.28 -22.56 -4.55
N GLU A 75 3.02 -22.86 -4.24
CA GLU A 75 2.30 -23.96 -4.88
C GLU A 75 2.26 -23.77 -6.40
N GLY A 76 2.50 -24.86 -7.16
CA GLY A 76 2.53 -24.83 -8.62
C GLY A 76 3.77 -24.18 -9.22
N VAL A 77 4.85 -23.97 -8.43
CA VAL A 77 6.17 -23.50 -8.88
C VAL A 77 7.21 -24.57 -8.52
N PRO A 78 7.28 -25.68 -9.29
CA PRO A 78 8.06 -26.86 -8.89
C PRO A 78 9.57 -26.72 -9.11
N ASP A 79 9.99 -25.82 -9.98
CA ASP A 79 11.37 -25.72 -10.43
C ASP A 79 11.78 -24.27 -10.76
N ARG A 80 13.06 -24.11 -11.07
CA ARG A 80 13.65 -22.82 -11.42
C ARG A 80 12.99 -22.17 -12.63
N THR A 81 12.64 -22.95 -13.65
CA THR A 81 12.05 -22.43 -14.90
C THR A 81 10.69 -21.80 -14.62
N ALA A 82 9.85 -22.47 -13.81
CA ALA A 82 8.57 -21.93 -13.37
C ALA A 82 8.75 -20.65 -12.53
N ALA A 83 9.75 -20.62 -11.65
CA ALA A 83 10.07 -19.43 -10.85
C ALA A 83 10.58 -18.27 -11.70
N GLU A 84 11.40 -18.52 -12.73
CA GLU A 84 11.89 -17.50 -13.66
C GLU A 84 10.76 -16.88 -14.49
N ALA A 85 9.72 -17.64 -14.81
CA ALA A 85 8.52 -17.12 -15.49
C ALA A 85 7.75 -16.08 -14.65
N LEU A 86 7.94 -16.08 -13.32
CA LEU A 86 7.31 -15.12 -12.41
C LEU A 86 8.15 -13.85 -12.20
N ARG A 87 9.36 -13.79 -12.72
CA ARG A 87 10.28 -12.68 -12.53
C ARG A 87 9.68 -11.36 -13.02
N GLY A 88 9.81 -10.30 -12.21
CA GLY A 88 9.25 -8.99 -12.49
C GLY A 88 7.75 -8.88 -12.20
N GLY A 89 7.14 -9.96 -11.73
CA GLY A 89 5.78 -9.98 -11.25
C GLY A 89 5.64 -9.44 -9.82
N ARG A 90 4.40 -9.43 -9.35
CA ARG A 90 4.02 -8.94 -8.02
C ARG A 90 3.26 -10.01 -7.26
N LEU A 91 3.44 -10.02 -5.95
CA LEU A 91 2.55 -10.69 -5.02
C LEU A 91 1.52 -9.69 -4.54
N CYS A 92 0.26 -10.03 -4.66
CA CYS A 92 -0.85 -9.17 -4.30
C CYS A 92 -1.77 -9.87 -3.31
N VAL A 93 -2.57 -9.09 -2.60
CA VAL A 93 -3.72 -9.54 -1.83
C VAL A 93 -4.94 -8.75 -2.29
N ARG A 94 -6.15 -9.25 -2.02
CA ARG A 94 -7.34 -8.44 -2.27
C ARG A 94 -7.44 -7.36 -1.21
N GLU A 95 -7.91 -6.18 -1.58
CA GLU A 95 -8.16 -5.11 -0.61
C GLU A 95 -9.11 -5.57 0.50
N ALA A 96 -10.12 -6.35 0.16
CA ALA A 96 -11.06 -6.93 1.12
C ALA A 96 -10.43 -7.91 2.13
N ASP A 97 -9.27 -8.50 1.81
CA ASP A 97 -8.53 -9.42 2.68
C ASP A 97 -7.50 -8.68 3.58
N LEU A 98 -7.38 -7.35 3.41
CA LEU A 98 -6.58 -6.53 4.30
C LEU A 98 -7.24 -6.47 5.68
N PRO A 99 -6.46 -6.57 6.78
CA PRO A 99 -7.03 -6.34 8.10
C PRO A 99 -7.64 -4.94 8.15
N ALA A 100 -8.81 -4.84 8.76
CA ALA A 100 -9.43 -3.55 8.98
C ALA A 100 -8.42 -2.65 9.73
N LEU A 101 -8.11 -1.49 9.13
CA LEU A 101 -7.23 -0.54 9.79
C LEU A 101 -7.84 -0.11 11.13
N PRO A 102 -7.04 0.05 12.18
CA PRO A 102 -7.49 0.65 13.43
C PRO A 102 -8.22 1.97 13.18
N PRO A 103 -9.19 2.34 14.03
CA PRO A 103 -9.85 3.63 13.93
C PRO A 103 -8.83 4.78 13.82
N GLY A 104 -9.01 5.67 12.85
CA GLY A 104 -8.11 6.79 12.59
C GLY A 104 -6.92 6.49 11.68
N GLN A 105 -6.71 5.26 11.26
CA GLN A 105 -5.75 4.93 10.21
C GLN A 105 -6.42 4.76 8.85
N VAL A 106 -5.73 5.20 7.80
CA VAL A 106 -6.18 5.12 6.40
C VAL A 106 -5.03 4.69 5.51
N TRP A 107 -5.36 4.05 4.43
CA TRP A 107 -4.39 3.82 3.36
C TRP A 107 -4.14 5.14 2.63
N LEU A 108 -2.89 5.42 2.26
CA LEU A 108 -2.54 6.66 1.56
C LEU A 108 -3.27 6.83 0.23
N HIS A 109 -3.59 5.73 -0.42
CA HIS A 109 -4.33 5.73 -1.69
C HIS A 109 -5.82 6.05 -1.54
N ASP A 110 -6.39 5.93 -0.33
CA ASP A 110 -7.79 6.30 -0.04
C ASP A 110 -7.96 7.81 0.14
N LEU A 111 -6.89 8.52 0.47
CA LEU A 111 -6.91 9.95 0.81
C LEU A 111 -7.32 10.86 -0.36
N PRO A 112 -6.85 10.63 -1.62
CA PRO A 112 -7.28 11.47 -2.74
C PRO A 112 -8.80 11.47 -2.92
N GLY A 113 -9.36 12.68 -3.06
CA GLY A 113 -10.79 12.91 -3.17
C GLY A 113 -11.56 12.95 -1.84
N MET A 114 -10.90 12.77 -0.69
CA MET A 114 -11.53 13.03 0.61
C MET A 114 -11.69 14.53 0.85
N THR A 115 -12.84 14.91 1.41
CA THR A 115 -13.11 16.28 1.83
C THR A 115 -12.30 16.65 3.06
N VAL A 116 -11.73 17.85 3.08
CA VAL A 116 -10.95 18.35 4.20
C VAL A 116 -11.69 19.51 4.86
N GLU A 117 -11.91 19.40 6.17
CA GLU A 117 -12.57 20.41 6.99
C GLU A 117 -11.66 20.86 8.14
N SER A 118 -11.80 22.10 8.54
CA SER A 118 -11.13 22.60 9.74
C SER A 118 -11.75 22.03 11.01
N GLU A 119 -11.07 22.21 12.14
CA GLU A 119 -11.58 21.90 13.49
C GLU A 119 -12.93 22.60 13.79
N GLU A 120 -13.16 23.76 13.18
CA GLU A 120 -14.36 24.59 13.33
C GLU A 120 -15.49 24.20 12.36
N GLY A 121 -15.25 23.20 11.47
CA GLY A 121 -16.22 22.72 10.48
C GLY A 121 -16.23 23.53 9.17
N GLU A 122 -15.23 24.39 8.95
CA GLU A 122 -15.08 25.10 7.68
C GLU A 122 -14.52 24.16 6.61
N GLN A 123 -15.17 24.06 5.48
CA GLN A 123 -14.69 23.25 4.36
C GLN A 123 -13.49 23.94 3.68
N ILE A 124 -12.33 23.28 3.73
CA ILE A 124 -11.08 23.76 3.14
C ILE A 124 -10.98 23.37 1.66
N GLY A 125 -11.36 22.14 1.35
CA GLY A 125 -11.27 21.60 -0.01
C GLY A 125 -11.31 20.09 -0.03
N ALA A 126 -10.66 19.51 -1.04
CA ALA A 126 -10.49 18.05 -1.17
C ALA A 126 -9.01 17.71 -1.36
N VAL A 127 -8.60 16.54 -0.88
CA VAL A 127 -7.26 16.02 -1.11
C VAL A 127 -7.08 15.75 -2.58
N HIS A 128 -6.12 16.39 -3.21
CA HIS A 128 -5.75 16.17 -4.61
C HIS A 128 -4.72 15.06 -4.74
N GLN A 129 -3.70 15.06 -3.89
CA GLN A 129 -2.64 14.06 -3.85
C GLN A 129 -1.92 14.09 -2.51
N VAL A 130 -1.14 13.03 -2.24
CA VAL A 130 -0.22 12.96 -1.12
C VAL A 130 1.20 13.06 -1.68
N LEU A 131 1.99 14.01 -1.16
CA LEU A 131 3.40 14.16 -1.48
C LEU A 131 4.26 13.53 -0.39
N GLU A 132 5.23 12.73 -0.80
CA GLU A 132 6.29 12.24 0.08
C GLU A 132 7.50 13.17 -0.05
N THR A 133 7.88 13.85 1.04
CA THR A 133 8.95 14.86 1.06
C THR A 133 10.17 14.40 1.86
N GLY A 134 10.62 13.17 1.65
CA GLY A 134 11.76 12.56 2.36
C GLY A 134 11.32 11.50 3.37
N GLU A 135 12.28 10.98 4.17
CA GLU A 135 12.02 9.95 5.15
C GLU A 135 10.92 10.37 6.13
N ASP A 136 9.80 9.65 6.09
CA ASP A 136 8.63 9.77 6.98
C ASP A 136 7.86 11.13 6.97
N ARG A 137 8.10 12.01 6.00
CA ARG A 137 7.35 13.27 5.88
C ARG A 137 6.37 13.23 4.72
N ARG A 138 5.09 13.36 5.04
CA ARG A 138 4.00 13.40 4.06
C ARG A 138 3.23 14.68 4.16
N LEU A 139 2.80 15.20 3.00
CA LEU A 139 1.97 16.38 2.88
C LEU A 139 0.72 16.04 2.09
N LEU A 140 -0.44 16.43 2.61
CA LEU A 140 -1.68 16.43 1.85
C LEU A 140 -1.71 17.70 0.99
N VAL A 141 -1.83 17.54 -0.30
CA VAL A 141 -2.13 18.66 -1.21
C VAL A 141 -3.64 18.78 -1.29
N VAL A 142 -4.19 19.80 -0.68
CA VAL A 142 -5.63 20.06 -0.61
C VAL A 142 -5.97 21.21 -1.56
N ARG A 143 -6.94 20.99 -2.46
CA ARG A 143 -7.46 22.03 -3.36
C ARG A 143 -8.86 22.43 -2.96
N GLY A 144 -9.07 23.70 -2.82
CA GLY A 144 -10.36 24.29 -2.44
C GLY A 144 -10.60 25.67 -3.05
N PRO A 145 -11.70 26.31 -2.68
CA PRO A 145 -12.07 27.64 -3.22
C PRO A 145 -11.03 28.75 -2.99
N ARG A 146 -10.22 28.60 -1.93
CA ARG A 146 -9.17 29.56 -1.56
C ARG A 146 -7.81 29.25 -2.20
N GLY A 147 -7.69 28.18 -3.00
CA GLY A 147 -6.45 27.78 -3.64
C GLY A 147 -5.96 26.40 -3.18
N GLU A 148 -4.65 26.21 -3.24
CA GLU A 148 -3.98 24.97 -2.86
C GLU A 148 -3.29 25.13 -1.50
N ALA A 149 -3.58 24.22 -0.58
CA ALA A 149 -2.96 24.17 0.75
C ALA A 149 -2.12 22.91 0.90
N LEU A 150 -0.97 23.01 1.57
CA LEU A 150 -0.09 21.90 1.91
C LEU A 150 -0.19 21.61 3.41
N ILE A 151 -0.83 20.52 3.77
CA ILE A 151 -1.08 20.15 5.17
C ILE A 151 -0.21 18.96 5.55
N PRO A 152 0.66 19.07 6.59
CA PRO A 152 1.44 17.93 7.06
C PRO A 152 0.54 16.78 7.53
N PHE A 153 0.79 15.58 7.02
CA PHE A 153 0.04 14.38 7.40
C PHE A 153 0.62 13.75 8.66
N VAL A 154 0.43 14.43 9.78
CA VAL A 154 0.85 14.01 11.13
C VAL A 154 -0.29 14.26 12.12
N GLU A 155 -0.33 13.51 13.22
CA GLU A 155 -1.38 13.59 14.26
C GLU A 155 -1.60 14.99 14.83
N GLN A 156 -0.58 15.82 14.78
CA GLN A 156 -0.67 17.20 15.25
C GLN A 156 -1.61 18.06 14.40
N PHE A 157 -1.71 17.78 13.10
CA PHE A 157 -2.51 18.53 12.12
C PHE A 157 -3.75 17.75 11.66
N VAL A 158 -3.68 16.43 11.56
CA VAL A 158 -4.81 15.58 11.18
C VAL A 158 -5.48 15.06 12.45
N LEU A 159 -6.63 15.64 12.80
CA LEU A 159 -7.34 15.35 14.04
C LEU A 159 -8.15 14.06 13.96
N SER A 160 -8.81 13.82 12.84
CA SER A 160 -9.59 12.61 12.60
C SER A 160 -9.78 12.36 11.11
N ILE A 161 -9.96 11.09 10.77
CA ILE A 161 -10.26 10.65 9.42
C ILE A 161 -11.44 9.71 9.49
N ASP A 162 -12.51 10.09 8.79
CA ASP A 162 -13.71 9.30 8.62
C ASP A 162 -13.72 8.73 7.20
N ARG A 163 -13.50 7.41 7.08
CA ARG A 163 -13.45 6.71 5.80
C ARG A 163 -14.83 6.58 5.16
N GLU A 164 -15.87 6.37 5.97
CA GLU A 164 -17.24 6.19 5.48
C GLU A 164 -17.79 7.50 4.95
N ALA A 165 -17.59 8.59 5.69
CA ALA A 165 -17.98 9.93 5.26
C ALA A 165 -16.99 10.54 4.23
N ARG A 166 -15.84 9.90 3.96
CA ARG A 166 -14.73 10.39 3.13
C ARG A 166 -14.30 11.81 3.54
N GLN A 167 -14.09 11.99 4.84
CA GLN A 167 -13.83 13.29 5.44
C GLN A 167 -12.58 13.26 6.33
N ILE A 168 -11.77 14.31 6.25
CA ILE A 168 -10.58 14.52 7.07
C ILE A 168 -10.78 15.83 7.85
N LYS A 169 -10.66 15.76 9.16
CA LYS A 169 -10.62 16.96 10.01
C LYS A 169 -9.18 17.35 10.32
N VAL A 170 -8.88 18.61 10.07
CA VAL A 170 -7.54 19.14 10.28
C VAL A 170 -7.55 20.36 11.19
N ARG A 171 -6.46 20.54 11.92
CA ARG A 171 -6.15 21.77 12.63
C ARG A 171 -5.40 22.70 11.72
N LEU A 172 -5.97 23.88 11.48
CA LEU A 172 -5.32 24.94 10.71
C LEU A 172 -4.44 25.79 11.63
N LEU A 173 -3.21 26.04 11.20
CA LEU A 173 -2.39 27.11 11.77
C LEU A 173 -2.54 28.35 10.88
N GLU A 174 -2.47 29.54 11.50
CA GLU A 174 -2.42 30.80 10.77
C GLU A 174 -1.29 30.78 9.73
N GLY A 175 -1.62 31.00 8.45
CA GLY A 175 -0.66 30.97 7.33
C GLY A 175 -0.56 29.66 6.55
N LEU A 176 -1.33 28.62 6.89
CA LEU A 176 -1.40 27.36 6.10
C LEU A 176 -2.35 27.45 4.89
N LEU A 177 -3.27 28.40 4.92
CA LEU A 177 -4.13 28.72 3.77
C LEU A 177 -3.58 29.96 3.05
N PRO A 178 -3.61 29.98 1.70
CA PRO A 178 -3.20 31.15 0.93
C PRO A 178 -4.11 32.34 1.15
#